data_88328f0f44674fab5b1183fe4ae583fa
#
_entry.id   88328f0f44674fab5b1183fe4ae583fa
#
_cell.length_a   1.000
_cell.length_b   1.000
_cell.length_c   1.000
_cell.angle_alpha   90.00
_cell.angle_beta   90.00
_cell.angle_gamma   90.00
#
_symmetry.space_group_name_H-M   'P 1'
#
loop_
_entity.id
_entity.type
_entity.pdbx_description
1 polymer ?
#
loop_
_entity_poly.entity_id
_entity_poly.type
_entity_poly.pdbx_seq_one_letter_code
_entity_poly.pdbx_strand_id
1 'polypeptide(L)'
;MTLYKCFDVAFPPQSAPDGAQAVLGYLGREGQTPHVWTMPEWDRFAHLRQYPAWVPDFGADPGAEAVQAVLAMLDHGWAPRQAETRAIVCDLETSVHPGWYQAWADRIGTEGFVSVAYGSLSTVLENAAAHLWVAAWDSDPHLEPGQTIHAHQYQSGPDWDLSVIDEWLWDRGGEGARHG
;
A
#
# COMPACT_ATOMS: atom_id res chain seq x y z
N MET A 1 6.81 -7.22 19.62
CA MET A 1 6.46 -6.90 18.24
C MET A 1 7.17 -5.61 17.88
N THR A 2 7.95 -5.60 16.83
CA THR A 2 8.60 -4.38 16.32
C THR A 2 7.62 -3.65 15.42
N LEU A 3 7.48 -2.33 15.61
CA LEU A 3 6.69 -1.47 14.74
C LEU A 3 7.63 -0.53 13.99
N TYR A 4 7.36 -0.32 12.71
CA TYR A 4 8.11 0.56 11.84
C TYR A 4 7.25 1.74 11.43
N LYS A 5 7.82 2.95 11.43
CA LYS A 5 7.11 4.17 11.06
C LYS A 5 7.05 4.31 9.54
N CYS A 6 5.85 4.40 9.01
CA CYS A 6 5.56 4.66 7.60
C CYS A 6 4.87 6.02 7.46
N PHE A 7 5.13 6.72 6.37
CA PHE A 7 4.30 7.86 5.99
C PHE A 7 3.67 7.60 4.62
N ASP A 8 2.53 8.22 4.39
CA ASP A 8 1.87 8.22 3.09
C ASP A 8 1.49 9.64 2.67
N VAL A 9 1.44 9.87 1.37
CA VAL A 9 1.17 11.17 0.80
C VAL A 9 0.86 11.07 -0.69
N ALA A 10 -0.10 11.86 -1.15
CA ALA A 10 -0.42 11.92 -2.58
C ALA A 10 0.72 12.59 -3.38
N PHE A 11 1.24 13.71 -2.91
CA PHE A 11 2.31 14.47 -3.55
C PHE A 11 3.62 14.31 -2.76
N PRO A 12 4.63 13.61 -3.30
CA PRO A 12 5.84 13.27 -2.55
C PRO A 12 6.59 14.53 -2.10
N PRO A 13 6.92 14.65 -0.79
CA PRO A 13 7.66 15.78 -0.25
C PRO A 13 9.13 15.74 -0.71
N GLN A 14 9.88 16.83 -0.46
CA GLN A 14 11.31 16.88 -0.77
C GLN A 14 12.14 15.94 0.12
N SER A 15 11.67 15.65 1.34
CA SER A 15 12.31 14.74 2.29
C SER A 15 11.27 14.00 3.11
N ALA A 16 11.63 12.80 3.56
CA ALA A 16 10.80 12.03 4.48
C ALA A 16 10.67 12.73 5.85
N PRO A 17 9.55 12.52 6.58
CA PRO A 17 9.43 12.93 7.97
C PRO A 17 10.49 12.28 8.86
N ASP A 18 10.84 12.94 9.96
CA ASP A 18 11.82 12.43 10.92
C ASP A 18 11.44 11.05 11.45
N GLY A 19 12.40 10.13 11.39
CA GLY A 19 12.26 8.77 11.86
C GLY A 19 11.41 7.86 10.97
N ALA A 20 10.97 8.31 9.79
CA ALA A 20 10.32 7.45 8.81
C ALA A 20 11.27 6.35 8.33
N GLN A 21 10.75 5.13 8.24
CA GLN A 21 11.47 3.93 7.79
C GLN A 21 10.84 3.36 6.52
N ALA A 22 9.59 3.74 6.26
CA ALA A 22 8.82 3.31 5.10
C ALA A 22 8.01 4.45 4.51
N VAL A 23 7.58 4.27 3.26
CA VAL A 23 6.71 5.18 2.53
C VAL A 23 5.67 4.41 1.73
N LEU A 24 4.43 4.91 1.74
CA LEU A 24 3.39 4.50 0.82
C LEU A 24 3.19 5.62 -0.19
N GLY A 25 3.19 5.27 -1.47
CA GLY A 25 2.97 6.20 -2.58
C GLY A 25 2.09 5.58 -3.65
N TYR A 26 1.52 6.41 -4.51
CA TYR A 26 0.53 5.95 -5.48
C TYR A 26 1.14 5.46 -6.78
N LEU A 27 0.78 4.23 -7.15
CA LEU A 27 0.81 3.72 -8.53
C LEU A 27 -0.54 3.95 -9.20
N GLY A 28 -0.59 3.87 -10.50
CA GLY A 28 -1.85 3.84 -11.20
C GLY A 28 -1.87 4.68 -12.47
N ARG A 29 -3.08 5.02 -12.89
CA ARG A 29 -3.33 5.83 -14.08
C ARG A 29 -3.62 7.26 -13.67
N GLU A 30 -3.18 8.22 -14.48
CA GLU A 30 -3.59 9.60 -14.33
C GLU A 30 -5.13 9.71 -14.26
N GLY A 31 -5.63 10.47 -13.30
CA GLY A 31 -7.06 10.70 -13.08
C GLY A 31 -7.74 9.77 -12.08
N GLN A 32 -7.07 8.70 -11.62
CA GLN A 32 -7.59 7.84 -10.53
C GLN A 32 -7.08 8.28 -9.15
N THR A 33 -5.92 8.93 -9.11
CA THR A 33 -5.34 9.50 -7.90
C THR A 33 -5.07 10.98 -8.12
N PRO A 34 -4.91 11.78 -7.06
CA PRO A 34 -4.46 13.16 -7.19
C PRO A 34 -3.10 13.27 -7.90
N HIS A 35 -2.22 12.28 -7.70
CA HIS A 35 -0.90 12.22 -8.31
C HIS A 35 -0.36 10.78 -8.34
N VAL A 36 0.08 10.33 -9.50
CA VAL A 36 0.82 9.07 -9.67
C VAL A 36 2.30 9.37 -9.55
N TRP A 37 2.98 8.67 -8.64
CA TRP A 37 4.39 8.90 -8.39
C TRP A 37 5.24 8.44 -9.57
N THR A 38 6.10 9.33 -10.04
CA THR A 38 7.10 9.04 -11.07
C THR A 38 8.30 8.28 -10.50
N MET A 39 9.07 7.60 -11.35
CA MET A 39 10.32 6.94 -10.93
C MET A 39 11.27 7.86 -10.16
N PRO A 40 11.57 9.11 -10.59
CA PRO A 40 12.42 10.00 -9.81
C PRO A 40 11.86 10.37 -8.42
N GLU A 41 10.54 10.33 -8.24
CA GLU A 41 9.90 10.55 -6.95
C GLU A 41 10.08 9.32 -6.04
N TRP A 42 9.88 8.11 -6.55
CA TRP A 42 10.19 6.87 -5.85
C TRP A 42 11.67 6.76 -5.48
N ASP A 43 12.58 7.10 -6.40
CA ASP A 43 14.03 7.05 -6.18
C ASP A 43 14.48 7.99 -5.04
N ARG A 44 13.79 9.10 -4.82
CA ARG A 44 14.04 10.01 -3.70
C ARG A 44 13.95 9.29 -2.34
N PHE A 45 13.09 8.29 -2.25
CA PHE A 45 12.86 7.48 -1.04
C PHE A 45 13.42 6.06 -1.16
N ALA A 46 14.40 5.82 -2.06
CA ALA A 46 15.02 4.49 -2.26
C ALA A 46 15.72 3.92 -1.00
N HIS A 47 16.00 4.77 -0.01
CA HIS A 47 16.55 4.38 1.28
C HIS A 47 15.50 3.88 2.28
N LEU A 48 14.21 4.00 1.96
CA LEU A 48 13.08 3.53 2.77
C LEU A 48 12.46 2.28 2.16
N ARG A 49 11.70 1.52 2.96
CA ARG A 49 10.79 0.50 2.44
C ARG A 49 9.64 1.18 1.69
N GLN A 50 9.31 0.68 0.51
CA GLN A 50 8.34 1.30 -0.39
C GLN A 50 7.11 0.40 -0.54
N TYR A 51 5.92 0.99 -0.37
CA TYR A 51 4.63 0.34 -0.53
C TYR A 51 3.85 1.05 -1.62
N PRO A 52 3.63 0.41 -2.77
CA PRO A 52 2.81 0.98 -3.83
C PRO A 52 1.33 0.83 -3.50
N ALA A 53 0.58 1.92 -3.58
CA ALA A 53 -0.87 1.95 -3.46
C ALA A 53 -1.52 2.05 -4.84
N TRP A 54 -2.53 1.22 -5.06
CA TRP A 54 -3.39 1.23 -6.23
C TRP A 54 -4.78 1.72 -5.85
N VAL A 55 -5.27 2.76 -6.54
CA VAL A 55 -6.66 3.23 -6.41
C VAL A 55 -7.49 2.52 -7.48
N PRO A 56 -8.42 1.63 -7.08
CA PRO A 56 -9.18 0.84 -8.04
C PRO A 56 -10.29 1.63 -8.75
N ASP A 57 -10.59 1.24 -9.99
CA ASP A 57 -11.83 1.57 -10.66
C ASP A 57 -12.83 0.42 -10.44
N PHE A 58 -13.77 0.58 -9.51
CA PHE A 58 -14.78 -0.44 -9.21
C PHE A 58 -15.79 -0.65 -10.34
N GLY A 59 -15.82 0.21 -11.37
CA GLY A 59 -16.61 0.02 -12.58
C GLY A 59 -15.92 -0.88 -13.62
N ALA A 60 -14.61 -1.11 -13.46
CA ALA A 60 -13.83 -1.97 -14.36
C ALA A 60 -13.84 -3.44 -13.90
N ASP A 61 -13.40 -4.33 -14.78
CA ASP A 61 -13.16 -5.74 -14.46
C ASP A 61 -12.00 -5.87 -13.45
N PRO A 62 -12.20 -6.54 -12.29
CA PRO A 62 -11.19 -6.62 -11.25
C PRO A 62 -9.93 -7.36 -11.70
N GLY A 63 -10.05 -8.36 -12.58
CA GLY A 63 -8.90 -9.07 -13.13
C GLY A 63 -8.06 -8.19 -14.04
N ALA A 64 -8.70 -7.35 -14.86
CA ALA A 64 -8.02 -6.38 -15.70
C ALA A 64 -7.33 -5.29 -14.85
N GLU A 65 -7.98 -4.78 -13.81
CA GLU A 65 -7.39 -3.83 -12.86
C GLU A 65 -6.15 -4.42 -12.14
N ALA A 66 -6.22 -5.67 -11.70
CA ALA A 66 -5.10 -6.36 -11.09
C ALA A 66 -3.90 -6.48 -12.06
N VAL A 67 -4.16 -6.81 -13.32
CA VAL A 67 -3.10 -6.85 -14.35
C VAL A 67 -2.46 -5.48 -14.54
N GLN A 68 -3.23 -4.40 -14.56
CA GLN A 68 -2.67 -3.05 -14.67
C GLN A 68 -1.80 -2.68 -13.46
N ALA A 69 -2.24 -3.02 -12.25
CA ALA A 69 -1.46 -2.81 -11.04
C ALA A 69 -0.12 -3.59 -11.10
N VAL A 70 -0.15 -4.85 -11.53
CA VAL A 70 1.05 -5.66 -11.69
C VAL A 70 1.99 -5.09 -12.76
N LEU A 71 1.47 -4.65 -13.90
CA LEU A 71 2.28 -4.02 -14.94
C LEU A 71 2.96 -2.75 -14.44
N ALA A 72 2.24 -1.92 -13.68
CA ALA A 72 2.82 -0.75 -13.04
C ALA A 72 3.94 -1.12 -12.06
N MET A 73 3.78 -2.20 -11.27
CA MET A 73 4.86 -2.73 -10.42
C MET A 73 6.10 -3.14 -11.23
N LEU A 74 5.89 -3.85 -12.32
CA LEU A 74 6.99 -4.33 -13.18
C LEU A 74 7.72 -3.18 -13.86
N ASP A 75 7.00 -2.15 -14.33
CA ASP A 75 7.57 -0.95 -14.93
C ASP A 75 8.45 -0.17 -13.94
N HIS A 76 8.14 -0.26 -12.65
CA HIS A 76 8.97 0.30 -11.56
C HIS A 76 10.10 -0.64 -11.13
N GLY A 77 10.31 -1.78 -11.80
CA GLY A 77 11.33 -2.76 -11.46
C GLY A 77 11.02 -3.60 -10.22
N TRP A 78 9.79 -3.56 -9.73
CA TRP A 78 9.33 -4.33 -8.57
C TRP A 78 8.75 -5.68 -8.98
N ALA A 79 9.59 -6.54 -9.56
CA ALA A 79 9.19 -7.90 -9.90
C ALA A 79 8.93 -8.75 -8.65
N PRO A 80 8.04 -9.76 -8.72
CA PRO A 80 7.90 -10.76 -7.68
C PRO A 80 9.23 -11.51 -7.54
N ARG A 81 9.70 -11.66 -6.31
CA ARG A 81 10.89 -12.47 -6.01
C ARG A 81 10.43 -13.86 -5.56
N GLN A 82 11.10 -14.90 -6.00
CA GLN A 82 10.75 -16.32 -5.71
C GLN A 82 10.67 -16.64 -4.19
N ALA A 83 11.24 -15.82 -3.33
CA ALA A 83 11.27 -16.02 -1.88
C ALA A 83 10.52 -14.93 -1.09
N GLU A 84 10.15 -13.82 -1.71
CA GLU A 84 9.57 -12.67 -1.01
C GLU A 84 8.39 -12.12 -1.81
N THR A 85 7.18 -12.38 -1.33
CA THR A 85 5.96 -11.80 -1.90
C THR A 85 5.92 -10.32 -1.57
N ARG A 86 5.87 -9.45 -2.58
CA ARG A 86 5.71 -8.00 -2.38
C ARG A 86 4.25 -7.62 -2.21
N ALA A 87 4.01 -6.63 -1.36
CA ALA A 87 2.67 -6.10 -1.13
C ALA A 87 2.31 -5.05 -2.20
N ILE A 88 1.04 -5.10 -2.65
CA ILE A 88 0.36 -4.01 -3.34
C ILE A 88 -0.81 -3.59 -2.45
N VAL A 89 -0.85 -2.33 -2.08
CA VAL A 89 -1.91 -1.78 -1.23
C VAL A 89 -3.08 -1.38 -2.12
N CYS A 90 -4.27 -1.95 -1.89
CA CYS A 90 -5.50 -1.55 -2.55
C CYS A 90 -6.17 -0.46 -1.72
N ASP A 91 -6.23 0.75 -2.24
CA ASP A 91 -6.84 1.90 -1.58
C ASP A 91 -8.37 1.86 -1.76
N LEU A 92 -9.06 1.32 -0.76
CA LEU A 92 -10.51 1.19 -0.74
C LEU A 92 -11.19 2.42 -0.11
N GLU A 93 -10.49 3.15 0.75
CA GLU A 93 -11.02 4.25 1.58
C GLU A 93 -12.34 3.90 2.27
N THR A 94 -13.47 4.31 1.66
CA THR A 94 -14.83 4.04 2.16
C THR A 94 -15.64 3.11 1.25
N SER A 95 -15.03 2.57 0.20
CA SER A 95 -15.73 1.78 -0.82
C SER A 95 -15.86 0.31 -0.44
N VAL A 96 -17.08 -0.22 -0.45
CA VAL A 96 -17.38 -1.61 -0.09
C VAL A 96 -17.83 -2.39 -1.32
N HIS A 97 -16.92 -3.21 -1.87
CA HIS A 97 -17.14 -4.04 -3.05
C HIS A 97 -16.48 -5.43 -2.86
N PRO A 98 -16.98 -6.27 -1.93
CA PRO A 98 -16.25 -7.47 -1.49
C PRO A 98 -15.98 -8.47 -2.62
N GLY A 99 -16.92 -8.68 -3.51
CA GLY A 99 -16.74 -9.59 -4.67
C GLY A 99 -15.72 -9.05 -5.66
N TRP A 100 -15.68 -7.76 -5.89
CA TRP A 100 -14.69 -7.11 -6.73
C TRP A 100 -13.29 -7.19 -6.10
N TYR A 101 -13.18 -6.79 -4.82
CA TYR A 101 -11.90 -6.83 -4.12
C TYR A 101 -11.32 -8.25 -4.05
N GLN A 102 -12.13 -9.25 -3.74
CA GLN A 102 -11.66 -10.64 -3.67
C GLN A 102 -11.13 -11.13 -5.02
N ALA A 103 -11.84 -10.85 -6.12
CA ALA A 103 -11.38 -11.23 -7.46
C ALA A 103 -10.08 -10.50 -7.87
N TRP A 104 -9.94 -9.22 -7.47
CA TRP A 104 -8.71 -8.46 -7.67
C TRP A 104 -7.55 -9.05 -6.85
N ALA A 105 -7.77 -9.32 -5.56
CA ALA A 105 -6.77 -9.88 -4.66
C ALA A 105 -6.29 -11.27 -5.09
N ASP A 106 -7.22 -12.14 -5.52
CA ASP A 106 -6.91 -13.46 -6.04
C ASP A 106 -6.03 -13.37 -7.30
N ARG A 107 -6.34 -12.42 -8.19
CA ARG A 107 -5.53 -12.20 -9.39
C ARG A 107 -4.13 -11.67 -9.03
N ILE A 108 -4.01 -10.72 -8.11
CA ILE A 108 -2.72 -10.23 -7.58
C ILE A 108 -1.90 -11.40 -7.04
N GLY A 109 -2.52 -12.32 -6.29
CA GLY A 109 -1.89 -13.53 -5.75
C GLY A 109 -1.33 -14.44 -6.84
N THR A 110 -2.07 -14.64 -7.95
CA THR A 110 -1.58 -15.47 -9.07
C THR A 110 -0.37 -14.89 -9.79
N GLU A 111 -0.17 -13.58 -9.70
CA GLU A 111 0.99 -12.87 -10.26
C GLU A 111 2.19 -12.82 -9.29
N GLY A 112 2.09 -13.45 -8.12
CA GLY A 112 3.17 -13.55 -7.14
C GLY A 112 3.29 -12.36 -6.19
N PHE A 113 2.26 -11.52 -6.10
CA PHE A 113 2.18 -10.43 -5.12
C PHE A 113 1.17 -10.76 -4.02
N VAL A 114 1.12 -9.93 -2.96
CA VAL A 114 0.09 -10.01 -1.94
C VAL A 114 -0.69 -8.71 -1.90
N SER A 115 -2.02 -8.80 -1.81
CA SER A 115 -2.86 -7.63 -1.65
C SER A 115 -3.01 -7.25 -0.17
N VAL A 116 -2.96 -5.95 0.13
CA VAL A 116 -3.27 -5.37 1.43
C VAL A 116 -4.38 -4.34 1.23
N ALA A 117 -5.50 -4.48 1.93
CA ALA A 117 -6.60 -3.52 1.83
C ALA A 117 -6.35 -2.33 2.76
N TYR A 118 -6.39 -1.12 2.22
CA TYR A 118 -6.31 0.12 2.97
C TYR A 118 -7.69 0.79 3.06
N GLY A 119 -8.04 1.28 4.24
CA GLY A 119 -9.28 2.00 4.49
C GLY A 119 -9.70 1.99 5.96
N SER A 120 -10.91 2.48 6.24
CA SER A 120 -11.47 2.36 7.59
C SER A 120 -11.61 0.90 8.01
N LEU A 121 -11.58 0.61 9.31
CA LEU A 121 -11.71 -0.76 9.81
C LEU A 121 -12.99 -1.45 9.28
N SER A 122 -14.13 -0.75 9.27
CA SER A 122 -15.37 -1.30 8.73
C SER A 122 -15.25 -1.62 7.24
N THR A 123 -14.67 -0.71 6.45
CA THR A 123 -14.50 -0.90 5.00
C THR A 123 -13.66 -2.12 4.68
N VAL A 124 -12.49 -2.27 5.32
CA VAL A 124 -11.59 -3.40 5.01
C VAL A 124 -12.17 -4.75 5.47
N LEU A 125 -12.93 -4.76 6.57
CA LEU A 125 -13.63 -5.97 7.04
C LEU A 125 -14.81 -6.34 6.15
N GLU A 126 -15.61 -5.37 5.71
CA GLU A 126 -16.76 -5.59 4.81
C GLU A 126 -16.31 -6.04 3.42
N ASN A 127 -15.10 -5.68 2.98
CA ASN A 127 -14.49 -6.20 1.77
C ASN A 127 -13.88 -7.61 1.94
N ALA A 128 -13.97 -8.21 3.13
CA ALA A 128 -13.43 -9.54 3.47
C ALA A 128 -11.93 -9.67 3.16
N ALA A 129 -11.17 -8.60 3.36
CA ALA A 129 -9.74 -8.59 3.09
C ALA A 129 -8.96 -9.46 4.09
N ALA A 130 -7.97 -10.20 3.60
CA ALA A 130 -7.13 -11.08 4.42
C ALA A 130 -6.01 -10.33 5.14
N HIS A 131 -5.54 -9.21 4.58
CA HIS A 131 -4.45 -8.38 5.11
C HIS A 131 -4.88 -6.93 5.12
N LEU A 132 -4.76 -6.26 6.28
CA LEU A 132 -5.40 -4.98 6.53
C LEU A 132 -4.37 -3.89 6.85
N TRP A 133 -4.57 -2.72 6.25
CA TRP A 133 -3.99 -1.44 6.62
C TRP A 133 -5.13 -0.51 7.03
N VAL A 134 -5.28 -0.28 8.32
CA VAL A 134 -6.44 0.42 8.88
C VAL A 134 -6.14 1.90 9.08
N ALA A 135 -7.02 2.78 8.58
CA ALA A 135 -7.02 4.21 8.87
C ALA A 135 -8.00 4.51 10.01
N ALA A 136 -7.50 4.94 11.16
CA ALA A 136 -8.33 5.23 12.33
C ALA A 136 -8.10 6.62 12.96
N TRP A 137 -6.94 7.26 12.74
CA TRP A 137 -6.58 8.62 13.18
C TRP A 137 -6.83 8.92 14.66
N ASP A 138 -6.58 7.93 15.51
CA ASP A 138 -6.76 8.02 16.96
C ASP A 138 -5.55 8.60 17.71
N SER A 139 -4.49 8.95 16.97
CA SER A 139 -3.22 9.49 17.47
C SER A 139 -2.41 8.50 18.34
N ASP A 140 -2.77 7.21 18.32
CA ASP A 140 -2.09 6.15 19.08
C ASP A 140 -1.43 5.14 18.11
N PRO A 141 -0.09 5.10 18.01
CA PRO A 141 0.60 4.18 17.11
C PRO A 141 0.61 2.74 17.63
N HIS A 142 -0.47 2.01 17.43
CA HIS A 142 -0.64 0.63 17.87
C HIS A 142 -1.18 -0.26 16.75
N LEU A 143 -1.18 -1.57 16.96
CA LEU A 143 -1.88 -2.55 16.15
C LEU A 143 -2.83 -3.36 17.03
N GLU A 144 -4.07 -3.52 16.60
CA GLU A 144 -5.06 -4.31 17.32
C GLU A 144 -4.66 -5.79 17.35
N PRO A 145 -4.51 -6.39 18.56
CA PRO A 145 -4.11 -7.79 18.67
C PRO A 145 -5.19 -8.74 18.18
N GLY A 146 -4.78 -9.81 17.50
CA GLY A 146 -5.67 -10.91 17.10
C GLY A 146 -6.42 -10.71 15.78
N GLN A 147 -6.14 -9.63 15.06
CA GLN A 147 -6.62 -9.41 13.70
C GLN A 147 -5.45 -9.45 12.71
N THR A 148 -5.74 -9.67 11.44
CA THR A 148 -4.74 -9.58 10.37
C THR A 148 -4.47 -8.13 9.96
N ILE A 149 -4.41 -7.23 10.94
CA ILE A 149 -4.04 -5.83 10.77
C ILE A 149 -2.52 -5.74 10.83
N HIS A 150 -1.93 -5.36 9.71
CA HIS A 150 -0.48 -5.25 9.54
C HIS A 150 0.01 -3.80 9.52
N ALA A 151 -0.92 -2.86 9.38
CA ALA A 151 -0.64 -1.43 9.47
C ALA A 151 -1.81 -0.65 10.02
N HIS A 152 -1.49 0.43 10.75
CA HIS A 152 -2.44 1.35 11.32
C HIS A 152 -2.01 2.79 11.04
N GLN A 153 -2.82 3.51 10.27
CA GLN A 153 -2.66 4.95 10.08
C GLN A 153 -3.32 5.65 11.27
N TYR A 154 -2.50 6.18 12.15
CA TYR A 154 -2.92 6.74 13.43
C TYR A 154 -2.99 8.27 13.43
N GLN A 155 -2.38 8.93 12.46
CA GLN A 155 -2.33 10.39 12.39
C GLN A 155 -2.47 10.88 10.95
N SER A 156 -3.33 11.88 10.75
CA SER A 156 -3.41 12.66 9.52
C SER A 156 -2.83 14.05 9.73
N GLY A 157 -2.07 14.54 8.78
CA GLY A 157 -1.41 15.84 8.81
C GLY A 157 -1.62 16.64 7.52
N PRO A 158 -1.17 17.90 7.48
CA PRO A 158 -1.34 18.75 6.30
C PRO A 158 -0.45 18.33 5.13
N ASP A 159 0.69 17.67 5.41
CA ASP A 159 1.69 17.35 4.40
C ASP A 159 1.82 15.83 4.15
N TRP A 160 1.51 15.00 5.15
CA TRP A 160 1.54 13.54 5.11
C TRP A 160 0.75 12.92 6.23
N ASP A 161 0.37 11.68 6.06
CA ASP A 161 -0.23 10.83 7.07
C ASP A 161 0.81 9.88 7.67
N LEU A 162 0.63 9.46 8.92
CA LEU A 162 1.56 8.58 9.61
C LEU A 162 0.90 7.27 9.99
N SER A 163 1.62 6.19 9.68
CA SER A 163 1.25 4.83 10.02
C SER A 163 2.36 4.12 10.79
N VAL A 164 1.99 3.09 11.56
CA VAL A 164 2.90 2.03 11.99
C VAL A 164 2.59 0.76 11.22
N ILE A 165 3.64 -0.01 10.90
CA ILE A 165 3.55 -1.30 10.22
C ILE A 165 4.27 -2.37 11.03
N ASP A 166 3.82 -3.61 10.96
CA ASP A 166 4.43 -4.76 11.62
C ASP A 166 5.56 -5.41 10.79
N GLU A 167 6.20 -6.43 11.37
CA GLU A 167 7.26 -7.20 10.71
C GLU A 167 6.75 -7.96 9.48
N TRP A 168 5.50 -8.46 9.52
CA TRP A 168 4.95 -9.19 8.38
C TRP A 168 4.85 -8.29 7.13
N LEU A 169 4.35 -7.08 7.30
CA LEU A 169 4.25 -6.11 6.21
C LEU A 169 5.63 -5.55 5.86
N TRP A 170 6.50 -5.32 6.88
CA TRP A 170 7.87 -4.86 6.66
C TRP A 170 8.64 -5.75 5.68
N ASP A 171 8.54 -7.07 5.82
CA ASP A 171 9.22 -8.03 4.93
C ASP A 171 8.68 -8.02 3.50
N ARG A 172 7.50 -7.43 3.27
CA ARG A 172 6.81 -7.34 1.97
C ARG A 172 6.91 -5.98 1.29
N GLY A 173 7.55 -5.01 1.93
CA GLY A 173 7.89 -3.73 1.31
C GLY A 173 8.99 -3.87 0.27
N GLY A 174 8.90 -3.09 -0.81
CA GLY A 174 9.96 -3.00 -1.80
C GLY A 174 11.20 -2.32 -1.21
N GLU A 175 12.39 -2.88 -1.43
CA GLU A 175 13.60 -2.07 -1.37
C GLU A 175 13.60 -1.16 -2.61
N GLY A 176 13.91 0.12 -2.42
CA GLY A 176 14.06 1.04 -3.54
C GLY A 176 15.02 0.44 -4.57
N ALA A 177 14.66 0.49 -5.83
CA ALA A 177 15.49 -0.02 -6.90
C ALA A 177 16.85 0.69 -6.84
N ARG A 178 17.89 -0.03 -6.42
CA ARG A 178 19.26 0.45 -6.61
C ARG A 178 19.56 0.23 -8.08
N HIS A 179 19.32 1.26 -8.89
CA HIS A 179 19.85 1.28 -10.24
C HIS A 179 21.38 1.36 -10.13
N GLY A 180 22.04 0.22 -10.32
CA GLY A 180 23.49 0.12 -10.43
C GLY A 180 23.96 0.59 -11.79
#